data_bae9c3a97d0005a74ca95be504e9d075
#
_entry.id   bae9c3a97d0005a74ca95be504e9d075
#
_cell.length_a   1.000
_cell.length_b   1.000
_cell.length_c   1.000
_cell.angle_alpha   90.00
_cell.angle_beta   90.00
_cell.angle_gamma   90.00
#
_symmetry.space_group_name_H-M   'P 1'
#
loop_
_entity.id
_entity.type
_entity.pdbx_description
1 polymer ?
#
loop_
_entity_poly.entity_id
_entity_poly.type
_entity_poly.pdbx_seq_one_letter_code
_entity_poly.pdbx_strand_id
1 'polypeptide(L)' 'MTKLSTHGVGRSITKRDAAVLVIIESNPGIKSSEIAKKLDISSPTMKRILAELVEKKLIEKQGAGPGTNYNIL' A
#
# COMPACT_ATOMS: atom_id res chain seq x y z
N MET A 1 -17.98 9.15 17.62
CA MET A 1 -17.85 9.16 17.17
C MET A 1 -17.16 9.05 16.82
N THR A 2 -16.93 9.08 16.65
CA THR A 2 -16.37 9.03 16.18
C THR A 2 -16.10 8.84 15.33
N LYS A 3 -16.40 8.52 15.16
CA LYS A 3 -16.25 8.34 14.28
C LYS A 3 -16.07 8.86 13.52
N LEU A 4 -16.28 9.25 13.51
CA LEU A 4 -16.19 9.79 12.82
C LEU A 4 -15.48 10.20 12.26
N SER A 5 -15.28 10.48 12.34
CA SER A 5 -14.66 10.89 11.80
C SER A 5 -14.05 10.61 11.08
N THR A 6 -13.94 10.10 10.97
CA THR A 6 -13.43 9.83 10.28
C THR A 6 -13.58 9.89 9.25
N HIS A 7 -14.01 9.94 9.00
CA HIS A 7 -14.22 9.89 8.06
C HIS A 7 -13.95 10.56 7.28
N GLY A 8 -13.98 10.63 7.24
CA GLY A 8 -14.04 11.12 6.29
C GLY A 8 -13.14 11.55 5.60
N VAL A 9 -12.96 11.62 5.42
CA VAL A 9 -12.21 12.13 4.79
C VAL A 9 -11.56 11.41 3.84
N GLY A 10 -11.77 11.12 2.90
CA GLY A 10 -11.10 10.55 1.85
C GLY A 10 -9.84 9.84 2.18
N ARG A 11 -9.63 9.59 3.42
CA ARG A 11 -8.45 8.94 3.83
C ARG A 11 -8.71 7.63 4.44
N SER A 12 -9.88 7.07 4.25
CA SER A 12 -10.17 5.77 4.85
C SER A 12 -9.26 4.72 4.25
N ILE A 13 -8.80 3.84 5.11
CA ILE A 13 -7.96 2.73 4.71
C ILE A 13 -8.83 1.48 4.68
N THR A 14 -8.91 0.85 3.51
CA THR A 14 -9.68 -0.38 3.37
C THR A 14 -8.93 -1.55 3.98
N LYS A 15 -9.62 -2.68 4.13
CA LYS A 15 -8.96 -3.89 4.59
C LYS A 15 -7.80 -4.28 3.70
N ARG A 16 -7.96 -4.08 2.39
CA ARG A 16 -6.93 -4.38 1.43
C ARG A 16 -5.71 -3.49 1.64
N ASP A 17 -5.96 -2.20 1.84
CA ASP A 17 -4.87 -1.27 2.10
C ASP A 17 -4.13 -1.63 3.38
N ALA A 18 -4.86 -1.98 4.42
CA ALA A 18 -4.26 -2.37 5.68
C ALA A 18 -3.40 -3.62 5.52
N ALA A 19 -3.88 -4.59 4.73
CA ALA A 19 -3.11 -5.80 4.48
C ALA A 19 -1.81 -5.49 3.76
N VAL A 20 -1.87 -4.57 2.79
CA VAL A 20 -0.66 -4.15 2.07
C VAL A 20 0.33 -3.52 3.04
N LEU A 21 -0.15 -2.65 3.91
CA LEU A 21 0.73 -1.98 4.87
C LEU A 21 1.40 -2.97 5.81
N VAL A 22 0.65 -3.96 6.28
CA VAL A 22 1.21 -4.99 7.16
C VAL A 22 2.31 -5.77 6.45
N ILE A 23 2.07 -6.12 5.20
CA ILE A 23 3.05 -6.87 4.41
C ILE A 23 4.32 -6.05 4.21
N ILE A 24 4.18 -4.76 3.88
CA ILE A 24 5.34 -3.91 3.69
C ILE A 24 6.11 -3.74 4.98
N GLU A 25 5.40 -3.57 6.08
CA GLU A 25 6.03 -3.41 7.38
C GLU A 25 6.83 -4.64 7.76
N SER A 26 6.28 -5.82 7.47
CA SER A 26 6.95 -7.08 7.79
C SER A 26 8.08 -7.41 6.82
N ASN A 27 8.06 -6.81 5.64
CA ASN A 27 9.04 -7.11 4.59
C ASN A 27 9.55 -5.82 3.95
N PRO A 28 10.38 -5.06 4.66
CA PRO A 28 10.91 -3.80 4.11
C PRO A 28 11.61 -4.04 2.79
N GLY A 29 11.35 -3.18 1.83
CA GLY A 29 11.94 -3.31 0.50
C GLY A 29 11.25 -4.31 -0.38
N ILE A 30 10.04 -4.74 -0.02
CA ILE A 30 9.30 -5.72 -0.81
C ILE A 30 8.87 -5.12 -2.15
N LYS A 31 8.81 -5.95 -3.18
CA LYS A 31 8.39 -5.51 -4.51
C LYS A 31 6.88 -5.66 -4.66
N SER A 32 6.31 -4.84 -5.55
CA SER A 32 4.86 -4.86 -5.77
C SER A 32 4.38 -6.23 -6.24
N SER A 33 5.17 -6.90 -7.07
CA SER A 33 4.78 -8.22 -7.57
C SER A 33 4.65 -9.22 -6.44
N GLU A 34 5.50 -9.11 -5.43
CA GLU A 34 5.43 -10.02 -4.30
C GLU A 34 4.23 -9.73 -3.40
N ILE A 35 3.92 -8.45 -3.23
CA ILE A 35 2.73 -8.07 -2.48
C ILE A 35 1.48 -8.59 -3.19
N ALA A 36 1.43 -8.41 -4.50
CA ALA A 36 0.30 -8.86 -5.29
C ALA A 36 0.10 -10.36 -5.17
N LYS A 37 1.20 -11.11 -5.18
CA LYS A 37 1.14 -12.56 -5.03
C LYS A 37 0.57 -12.97 -3.66
N LYS A 38 1.05 -12.30 -2.61
CA LYS A 38 0.62 -12.65 -1.27
C LYS A 38 -0.86 -12.38 -1.05
N LEU A 39 -1.39 -11.37 -1.71
CA LEU A 39 -2.78 -10.97 -1.54
C LEU A 39 -3.68 -11.44 -2.67
N ASP A 40 -3.11 -12.12 -3.66
CA ASP A 40 -3.85 -12.60 -4.83
C ASP A 40 -4.58 -11.44 -5.51
N ILE A 41 -3.87 -10.36 -5.75
CA ILE A 41 -4.38 -9.16 -6.39
C ILE A 41 -3.69 -9.00 -7.73
N SER A 42 -4.44 -8.58 -8.76
CA SER A 42 -3.85 -8.36 -10.07
C SER A 42 -2.85 -7.21 -10.03
N SER A 43 -1.86 -7.26 -10.94
CA SER A 43 -0.82 -6.24 -10.98
C SER A 43 -1.36 -4.83 -11.18
N PRO A 44 -2.29 -4.59 -12.12
CA PRO A 44 -2.83 -3.23 -12.28
C PRO A 44 -3.52 -2.71 -11.03
N THR A 45 -4.27 -3.58 -10.34
CA THR A 45 -4.94 -3.20 -9.11
C THR A 45 -3.93 -2.90 -8.02
N MET A 46 -2.89 -3.73 -7.92
CA MET A 46 -1.85 -3.52 -6.90
C MET A 46 -1.14 -2.20 -7.13
N LYS A 47 -0.82 -1.87 -8.37
CA LYS A 47 -0.16 -0.60 -8.68
C LYS A 47 -1.00 0.58 -8.24
N ARG A 48 -2.31 0.49 -8.46
CA ARG A 48 -3.22 1.57 -8.04
C ARG A 48 -3.23 1.72 -6.52
N ILE A 49 -3.32 0.59 -5.81
CA ILE A 49 -3.33 0.63 -4.35
C ILE A 49 -2.04 1.25 -3.83
N LEU A 50 -0.92 0.82 -4.36
CA LEU A 50 0.37 1.33 -3.90
C LEU A 50 0.53 2.82 -4.21
N ALA A 51 0.05 3.26 -5.38
CA ALA A 51 0.11 4.67 -5.72
C ALA A 51 -0.71 5.51 -4.75
N GLU A 52 -1.87 5.02 -4.36
CA GLU A 52 -2.70 5.72 -3.40
C GLU A 52 -2.04 5.80 -2.03
N LEU A 53 -1.41 4.72 -1.61
CA LEU A 53 -0.73 4.71 -0.31
C LEU A 53 0.47 5.65 -0.31
N VAL A 54 1.18 5.75 -1.42
CA VAL A 54 2.27 6.70 -1.56
C VAL A 54 1.73 8.13 -1.48
N GLU A 55 0.61 8.40 -2.13
CA GLU A 55 -0.01 9.72 -2.09
C GLU A 55 -0.43 10.10 -0.68
N LYS A 56 -0.90 9.13 0.07
CA LYS A 56 -1.30 9.37 1.45
C LYS A 56 -0.10 9.45 2.38
N LYS A 57 1.09 9.26 1.85
CA LYS A 57 2.35 9.33 2.60
C LYS A 57 2.43 8.29 3.70
N LEU A 58 1.88 7.13 3.43
CA LEU A 58 1.96 6.00 4.35
C LEU A 58 3.13 5.09 4.01
N ILE A 59 3.53 5.07 2.75
CA ILE A 59 4.67 4.28 2.30
C ILE A 59 5.51 5.12 1.34
N GLU A 60 6.74 4.68 1.10
CA GLU A 60 7.57 5.33 0.10
C GLU A 60 8.00 4.33 -0.96
N LYS A 61 8.16 4.82 -2.17
CA LYS A 61 8.56 4.03 -3.30
C LYS A 61 10.01 4.32 -3.62
N GLN A 62 10.82 3.27 -3.75
CA GLN A 62 12.23 3.43 -4.07
C GLN A 62 12.58 2.62 -5.31
N GLY A 63 13.52 3.14 -6.09
CA GLY A 63 13.95 2.50 -7.31
C GLY A 63 13.04 2.82 -8.48
N ALA A 64 13.24 2.14 -9.57
CA ALA A 64 12.48 2.35 -10.79
C ALA A 64 12.40 1.05 -11.55
N GLY A 65 11.38 0.94 -12.40
CA GLY A 65 11.19 -0.22 -13.24
C GLY A 65 11.03 -1.49 -12.41
N PRO A 66 11.58 -2.60 -12.88
CA PRO A 66 11.41 -3.87 -12.16
C PRO A 66 12.09 -3.92 -10.81
N GLY A 67 12.97 -2.95 -10.53
CA GLY A 67 13.64 -2.90 -9.23
C GLY A 67 12.92 -2.06 -8.20
N THR A 68 11.72 -1.59 -8.51
CA THR A 68 10.96 -0.75 -7.58
C THR A 68 10.57 -1.55 -6.33
N ASN A 69 10.79 -0.95 -5.18
CA ASN A 69 10.38 -1.56 -3.92
C ASN A 69 9.71 -0.53 -3.04
N TYR A 70 9.14 -0.99 -1.94
CA TYR A 70 8.33 -0.16 -1.08
C TYR A 70 8.70 -0.36 0.38
N ASN A 71 8.58 0.72 1.15
CA ASN A 71 8.86 0.70 2.59
C ASN A 71 7.81 1.56 3.30
N ILE A 72 7.60 1.28 4.57
CA ILE A 72 6.74 2.12 5.40
C ILE A 72 7.48 3.43 5.67
N LEU A 73 6.77 4.53 5.61
CA LEU A 73 7.35 5.83 5.92
C LEU A 73 7.54 6.02 7.41
#